data_dd76cfa5f287c9c9fe0d6eca4de19eeb
#
_entry.id   dd76cfa5f287c9c9fe0d6eca4de19eeb
#
_cell.length_a   1.000
_cell.length_b   1.000
_cell.length_c   1.000
_cell.angle_alpha   90.00
_cell.angle_beta   90.00
_cell.angle_gamma   90.00
#
_symmetry.space_group_name_H-M   'P 1'
#
loop_
_entity.id
_entity.type
_entity.pdbx_description
1 polymer ?
#
loop_
_entity_poly.entity_id
_entity_poly.type
_entity_poly.pdbx_seq_one_letter_code
_entity_poly.pdbx_strand_id
1 'polypeptide(L)'
;GAWFYKMLMERATEMDNPLRQVQDTPLRFVRPNIVQAIRAYRLEDLRDDAQALGQHFLYANLAHALSKADVLELIGMQFYFPPHYGKNFDALYDCLTDPLHKSGPQPGFVVVLDQIPTAMKFDREAREQLLDVFRDAAEYWAERKVPFRCFYSFL
;
A
#
# COMPACT_ATOMS: atom_id res chain seq x y z
N GLY A 1 -9.85 4.64 12.67
CA GLY A 1 -9.05 5.51 13.51
C GLY A 1 -8.97 6.93 12.96
N ALA A 2 -8.23 7.77 13.64
CA ALA A 2 -8.09 9.18 13.26
C ALA A 2 -7.51 9.34 11.83
N TRP A 3 -6.58 8.48 11.45
CA TRP A 3 -6.00 8.48 10.11
C TRP A 3 -7.05 8.22 9.03
N PHE A 4 -7.91 7.23 9.25
CA PHE A 4 -8.97 6.89 8.32
C PHE A 4 -9.99 8.03 8.20
N TYR A 5 -10.35 8.64 9.33
CA TYR A 5 -11.25 9.79 9.36
C TYR A 5 -10.67 10.97 8.58
N LYS A 6 -9.39 11.27 8.79
CA LYS A 6 -8.69 12.33 8.06
C LYS A 6 -8.72 12.08 6.56
N MET A 7 -8.45 10.85 6.15
CA MET A 7 -8.50 10.47 4.74
C MET A 7 -9.87 10.68 4.13
N LEU A 8 -10.94 10.32 4.85
CA LEU A 8 -12.31 10.53 4.40
C LEU A 8 -12.65 12.02 4.26
N MET A 9 -12.18 12.85 5.19
CA MET A 9 -12.44 14.29 5.14
C MET A 9 -11.69 14.94 3.98
N GLU A 10 -10.44 14.55 3.73
CA GLU A 10 -9.67 15.02 2.59
C GLU A 10 -10.33 14.62 1.27
N ARG A 11 -10.84 13.39 1.20
CA ARG A 11 -11.58 12.90 0.04
C ARG A 11 -12.84 13.73 -0.23
N ALA A 12 -13.60 14.04 0.81
CA ALA A 12 -14.81 14.87 0.67
C ALA A 12 -14.47 16.24 0.10
N THR A 13 -13.37 16.84 0.53
CA THR A 13 -12.89 18.13 0.02
C THR A 13 -12.49 18.02 -1.45
N GLU A 14 -11.79 16.94 -1.83
CA GLU A 14 -11.40 16.68 -3.21
C GLU A 14 -12.61 16.51 -4.13
N MET A 15 -13.65 15.84 -3.66
CA MET A 15 -14.86 15.61 -4.44
C MET A 15 -15.62 16.89 -4.76
N ASP A 16 -15.41 17.95 -3.99
CA ASP A 16 -16.01 19.25 -4.25
C ASP A 16 -15.30 20.02 -5.36
N ASN A 17 -14.17 19.51 -5.87
CA ASN A 17 -13.42 20.13 -6.95
C ASN A 17 -13.97 19.67 -8.31
N PRO A 18 -14.66 20.56 -9.07
CA PRO A 18 -15.29 20.16 -10.32
C PRO A 18 -14.28 19.83 -11.44
N LEU A 19 -13.00 20.19 -11.26
CA LEU A 19 -11.96 19.93 -12.25
C LEU A 19 -11.32 18.58 -12.09
N ARG A 20 -11.52 17.93 -10.94
CA ARG A 20 -10.93 16.61 -10.69
C ARG A 20 -12.00 15.52 -10.80
N GLN A 21 -11.90 14.73 -11.84
CA GLN A 21 -12.81 13.64 -12.10
C GLN A 21 -12.09 12.29 -11.97
N VAL A 22 -12.80 11.28 -11.48
CA VAL A 22 -12.24 9.93 -11.28
C VAL A 22 -11.64 9.39 -12.58
N GLN A 23 -12.30 9.62 -13.72
CA GLN A 23 -11.84 9.14 -15.01
C GLN A 23 -10.52 9.77 -15.47
N ASP A 24 -10.08 10.86 -14.85
CA ASP A 24 -8.83 11.54 -15.22
C ASP A 24 -7.63 11.06 -14.39
N THR A 25 -7.83 10.11 -13.49
CA THR A 25 -6.75 9.60 -12.65
C THR A 25 -5.89 8.60 -13.40
N PRO A 26 -4.53 8.71 -13.32
CA PRO A 26 -3.64 7.72 -13.95
C PRO A 26 -3.88 6.28 -13.49
N LEU A 27 -4.26 6.07 -12.23
CA LEU A 27 -4.54 4.72 -11.70
C LEU A 27 -5.62 3.99 -12.47
N ARG A 28 -6.53 4.70 -13.10
CA ARG A 28 -7.57 4.11 -13.93
C ARG A 28 -7.00 3.21 -15.02
N PHE A 29 -5.80 3.53 -15.52
CA PHE A 29 -5.14 2.79 -16.57
C PHE A 29 -4.18 1.72 -16.06
N VAL A 30 -4.02 1.63 -14.75
CA VAL A 30 -3.20 0.61 -14.13
C VAL A 30 -4.06 -0.59 -13.80
N ARG A 31 -3.63 -1.77 -14.28
CA ARG A 31 -4.33 -3.02 -13.98
C ARG A 31 -4.43 -3.20 -12.46
N PRO A 32 -5.61 -3.54 -11.93
CA PRO A 32 -5.73 -3.84 -10.49
C PRO A 32 -5.06 -5.16 -10.13
N ASN A 33 -4.80 -5.30 -8.83
CA ASN A 33 -4.25 -6.52 -8.24
C ASN A 33 -2.90 -6.87 -8.83
N ILE A 34 -1.98 -5.90 -8.77
CA ILE A 34 -0.65 -6.00 -9.34
C ILE A 34 0.38 -5.40 -8.39
N VAL A 35 1.59 -5.94 -8.46
CA VAL A 35 2.79 -5.39 -7.80
C VAL A 35 3.76 -5.01 -8.90
N GLN A 36 4.13 -3.74 -8.98
CA GLN A 36 4.99 -3.25 -10.05
C GLN A 36 5.93 -2.15 -9.56
N ALA A 37 7.03 -1.96 -10.28
CA ALA A 37 7.92 -0.83 -10.02
C ALA A 37 7.20 0.50 -10.25
N ILE A 38 7.48 1.48 -9.40
CA ILE A 38 6.81 2.77 -9.47
C ILE A 38 7.14 3.55 -10.75
N ARG A 39 8.37 3.40 -11.27
CA ARG A 39 8.85 3.98 -12.52
C ARG A 39 8.53 5.47 -12.64
N ALA A 40 7.72 5.84 -13.64
CA ALA A 40 7.36 7.23 -13.93
C ALA A 40 6.19 7.76 -13.10
N TYR A 41 5.55 6.91 -12.29
CA TYR A 41 4.47 7.39 -11.43
C TYR A 41 5.05 8.24 -10.30
N ARG A 42 4.39 9.34 -10.00
CA ARG A 42 4.76 10.21 -8.88
C ARG A 42 3.99 9.82 -7.64
N LEU A 43 4.66 9.83 -6.50
CA LEU A 43 4.06 9.49 -5.22
C LEU A 43 2.81 10.34 -4.95
N GLU A 44 2.91 11.64 -5.18
CA GLU A 44 1.80 12.57 -4.93
C GLU A 44 0.59 12.23 -5.80
N ASP A 45 0.82 11.86 -7.04
CA ASP A 45 -0.26 11.50 -7.97
C ASP A 45 -0.95 10.20 -7.53
N LEU A 46 -0.18 9.21 -7.09
CA LEU A 46 -0.74 7.96 -6.59
C LEU A 46 -1.60 8.19 -5.34
N ARG A 47 -1.12 9.05 -4.43
CA ARG A 47 -1.88 9.41 -3.24
C ARG A 47 -3.18 10.13 -3.61
N ASP A 48 -3.09 11.12 -4.50
CA ASP A 48 -4.25 11.90 -4.91
C ASP A 48 -5.27 11.03 -5.65
N ASP A 49 -4.80 10.12 -6.50
CA ASP A 49 -5.65 9.20 -7.23
C ASP A 49 -6.35 8.21 -6.29
N ALA A 50 -5.63 7.72 -5.28
CA ALA A 50 -6.24 6.86 -4.27
C ALA A 50 -7.39 7.59 -3.57
N GLN A 51 -7.19 8.84 -3.20
CA GLN A 51 -8.24 9.66 -2.59
C GLN A 51 -9.42 9.84 -3.53
N ALA A 52 -9.16 10.16 -4.79
CA ALA A 52 -10.22 10.35 -5.78
C ALA A 52 -11.05 9.08 -6.00
N LEU A 53 -10.42 7.91 -5.95
CA LEU A 53 -11.09 6.62 -6.10
C LEU A 53 -11.68 6.10 -4.78
N GLY A 54 -11.43 6.79 -3.66
CA GLY A 54 -11.89 6.36 -2.35
C GLY A 54 -11.16 5.15 -1.81
N GLN A 55 -9.96 4.89 -2.28
CA GLN A 55 -9.16 3.73 -1.86
C GLN A 55 -8.21 4.09 -0.72
N HIS A 56 -7.84 3.10 0.09
CA HIS A 56 -6.85 3.27 1.13
C HIS A 56 -5.47 3.51 0.51
N PHE A 57 -4.73 4.47 1.05
CA PHE A 57 -3.37 4.73 0.63
C PHE A 57 -2.40 4.32 1.74
N LEU A 58 -1.57 3.32 1.48
CA LEU A 58 -0.60 2.79 2.44
C LEU A 58 0.80 3.07 1.92
N TYR A 59 1.52 3.92 2.62
CA TYR A 59 2.86 4.35 2.24
C TYR A 59 3.87 3.97 3.30
N ALA A 60 4.97 3.32 2.88
CA ALA A 60 6.10 3.04 3.75
C ALA A 60 7.40 3.48 3.07
N ASN A 61 8.18 4.31 3.76
CA ASN A 61 9.54 4.66 3.36
C ASN A 61 10.49 3.75 4.11
N LEU A 62 11.28 2.97 3.37
CA LEU A 62 12.15 1.93 3.92
C LEU A 62 13.64 2.29 3.81
N ALA A 63 13.96 3.55 3.47
CA ALA A 63 15.34 3.97 3.22
C ALA A 63 16.27 3.73 4.40
N HIS A 64 15.76 3.83 5.62
CA HIS A 64 16.57 3.68 6.84
C HIS A 64 16.58 2.26 7.40
N ALA A 65 15.90 1.32 6.77
CA ALA A 65 15.92 -0.08 7.21
C ALA A 65 17.28 -0.71 6.89
N LEU A 66 17.85 -1.40 7.87
CA LEU A 66 19.15 -2.07 7.74
C LEU A 66 19.03 -3.59 7.65
N SER A 67 17.86 -4.13 7.93
CA SER A 67 17.65 -5.58 8.02
C SER A 67 16.21 -5.93 7.71
N LYS A 68 15.94 -7.23 7.56
CA LYS A 68 14.58 -7.76 7.41
C LYS A 68 13.69 -7.34 8.58
N ALA A 69 14.22 -7.41 9.81
CA ALA A 69 13.46 -7.02 11.00
C ALA A 69 13.07 -5.54 10.93
N ASP A 70 13.99 -4.67 10.51
CA ASP A 70 13.72 -3.25 10.37
C ASP A 70 12.65 -2.98 9.30
N VAL A 71 12.73 -3.67 8.17
CA VAL A 71 11.74 -3.52 7.09
C VAL A 71 10.35 -3.86 7.60
N LEU A 72 10.21 -5.00 8.26
CA LEU A 72 8.92 -5.45 8.78
C LEU A 72 8.38 -4.51 9.85
N GLU A 73 9.25 -4.00 10.72
CA GLU A 73 8.85 -3.07 11.77
C GLU A 73 8.40 -1.72 11.16
N LEU A 74 9.17 -1.18 10.22
CA LEU A 74 8.82 0.09 9.58
C LEU A 74 7.51 0.01 8.81
N ILE A 75 7.27 -1.09 8.11
CA ILE A 75 5.99 -1.31 7.43
C ILE A 75 4.85 -1.31 8.45
N GLY A 76 4.99 -2.06 9.54
CA GLY A 76 3.97 -2.11 10.58
C GLY A 76 3.66 -0.76 11.19
N MET A 77 4.69 0.04 11.45
CA MET A 77 4.53 1.39 11.99
C MET A 77 3.83 2.32 11.01
N GLN A 78 4.28 2.32 9.75
CA GLN A 78 3.78 3.28 8.75
C GLN A 78 2.41 2.87 8.19
N PHE A 79 2.07 1.58 8.25
CA PHE A 79 0.74 1.10 7.87
C PHE A 79 -0.24 1.04 9.04
N TYR A 80 0.20 1.40 10.24
CA TYR A 80 -0.62 1.40 11.45
C TYR A 80 -1.17 0.03 11.82
N PHE A 81 -0.32 -1.00 11.70
CA PHE A 81 -0.70 -2.35 12.09
C PHE A 81 -0.93 -2.45 13.59
N PRO A 82 -1.76 -3.41 14.04
CA PRO A 82 -2.07 -3.53 15.47
C PRO A 82 -0.85 -3.95 16.29
N PRO A 83 -0.87 -3.70 17.62
CA PRO A 83 0.27 -4.03 18.49
C PRO A 83 0.69 -5.50 18.48
N HIS A 84 -0.23 -6.41 18.15
CA HIS A 84 0.06 -7.84 18.10
C HIS A 84 0.70 -8.30 16.78
N TYR A 85 1.06 -7.36 15.91
CA TYR A 85 1.76 -7.68 14.66
C TYR A 85 3.07 -8.42 14.95
N GLY A 86 3.21 -9.65 14.39
CA GLY A 86 4.31 -10.57 14.71
C GLY A 86 5.62 -10.26 14.01
N LYS A 87 5.71 -9.25 13.16
CA LYS A 87 6.94 -8.79 12.48
C LYS A 87 7.65 -9.90 11.70
N ASN A 88 6.88 -10.71 10.99
CA ASN A 88 7.39 -11.70 10.03
C ASN A 88 6.54 -11.65 8.78
N PHE A 89 6.93 -12.38 7.72
CA PHE A 89 6.20 -12.32 6.46
C PHE A 89 4.79 -12.89 6.57
N ASP A 90 4.58 -13.92 7.38
CA ASP A 90 3.23 -14.47 7.61
C ASP A 90 2.34 -13.45 8.30
N ALA A 91 2.87 -12.76 9.32
CA ALA A 91 2.12 -11.70 10.01
C ALA A 91 1.85 -10.51 9.10
N LEU A 92 2.79 -10.17 8.21
CA LEU A 92 2.60 -9.13 7.21
C LEU A 92 1.43 -9.49 6.28
N TYR A 93 1.42 -10.71 5.77
CA TYR A 93 0.33 -11.18 4.92
C TYR A 93 -1.01 -11.12 5.66
N ASP A 94 -1.04 -11.60 6.90
CA ASP A 94 -2.26 -11.60 7.70
C ASP A 94 -2.80 -10.17 7.90
N CYS A 95 -1.93 -9.21 8.18
CA CYS A 95 -2.34 -7.82 8.35
C CYS A 95 -2.81 -7.20 7.03
N LEU A 96 -2.17 -7.52 5.91
CA LEU A 96 -2.57 -6.99 4.60
C LEU A 96 -3.90 -7.55 4.12
N THR A 97 -4.28 -8.72 4.60
CA THR A 97 -5.51 -9.40 4.19
C THR A 97 -6.60 -9.39 5.25
N ASP A 98 -6.29 -8.88 6.44
CA ASP A 98 -7.31 -8.63 7.46
C ASP A 98 -8.06 -7.35 7.07
N PRO A 99 -9.40 -7.37 7.00
CA PRO A 99 -10.16 -6.14 6.85
C PRO A 99 -9.92 -5.27 8.09
N LEU A 100 -8.92 -4.40 7.98
CA LEU A 100 -8.39 -3.59 9.09
C LEU A 100 -9.46 -2.87 9.90
N HIS A 101 -10.63 -2.71 9.34
CA HIS A 101 -11.69 -1.92 9.97
C HIS A 101 -12.99 -2.70 10.17
N LYS A 102 -13.01 -3.96 9.78
CA LYS A 102 -14.14 -4.90 10.00
C LYS A 102 -15.52 -4.31 9.69
N SER A 103 -15.56 -3.26 8.91
CA SER A 103 -16.78 -2.52 8.66
C SER A 103 -17.09 -2.45 7.17
N GLY A 104 -17.75 -3.47 6.67
CA GLY A 104 -18.27 -3.47 5.32
C GLY A 104 -17.21 -3.75 4.23
N PRO A 105 -17.61 -3.61 2.97
CA PRO A 105 -16.73 -3.91 1.85
C PRO A 105 -15.58 -2.91 1.76
N GLN A 106 -14.39 -3.41 1.42
CA GLN A 106 -13.21 -2.57 1.26
C GLN A 106 -13.25 -1.89 -0.11
N PRO A 107 -12.93 -0.59 -0.18
CA PRO A 107 -12.98 0.15 -1.45
C PRO A 107 -11.80 -0.14 -2.37
N GLY A 108 -10.70 -0.63 -1.82
CA GLY A 108 -9.46 -0.88 -2.55
C GLY A 108 -8.25 -0.29 -1.84
N PHE A 109 -7.08 -0.63 -2.36
CA PHE A 109 -5.80 -0.28 -1.74
C PHE A 109 -4.81 0.20 -2.79
N VAL A 110 -4.12 1.29 -2.48
CA VAL A 110 -2.92 1.73 -3.20
C VAL A 110 -1.78 1.70 -2.20
N VAL A 111 -0.80 0.85 -2.46
CA VAL A 111 0.34 0.63 -1.56
C VAL A 111 1.60 1.14 -2.25
N VAL A 112 2.43 1.87 -1.51
CA VAL A 112 3.74 2.29 -2.00
C VAL A 112 4.81 1.83 -1.01
N LEU A 113 5.74 1.02 -1.51
CA LEU A 113 6.94 0.62 -0.79
C LEU A 113 8.10 1.41 -1.37
N ASP A 114 8.46 2.50 -0.70
CA ASP A 114 9.44 3.45 -1.19
C ASP A 114 10.82 3.11 -0.66
N GLN A 115 11.80 3.04 -1.57
CA GLN A 115 13.21 2.86 -1.25
C GLN A 115 13.49 1.57 -0.46
N ILE A 116 13.04 0.43 -1.00
CA ILE A 116 13.36 -0.88 -0.42
C ILE A 116 14.89 -1.02 -0.37
N PRO A 117 15.48 -1.36 0.79
CA PRO A 117 16.92 -1.44 0.90
C PRO A 117 17.53 -2.56 0.07
N THR A 118 18.78 -2.33 -0.37
CA THR A 118 19.54 -3.28 -1.16
C THR A 118 20.81 -3.73 -0.45
N ALA A 119 20.88 -3.52 0.88
CA ALA A 119 22.00 -3.88 1.72
C ALA A 119 22.13 -5.39 1.90
N MET A 120 23.31 -5.84 2.34
CA MET A 120 23.59 -7.27 2.52
C MET A 120 22.66 -7.96 3.51
N LYS A 121 22.16 -7.25 4.51
CA LYS A 121 21.22 -7.79 5.50
C LYS A 121 19.78 -7.84 5.01
N PHE A 122 19.53 -7.30 3.81
CA PHE A 122 18.26 -7.42 3.13
C PHE A 122 18.55 -7.75 1.67
N ASP A 123 18.93 -8.99 1.44
CA ASP A 123 19.44 -9.49 0.17
C ASP A 123 18.31 -9.68 -0.87
N ARG A 124 18.72 -10.13 -2.06
CA ARG A 124 17.77 -10.33 -3.15
C ARG A 124 16.67 -11.31 -2.78
N GLU A 125 17.00 -12.40 -2.08
CA GLU A 125 16.00 -13.37 -1.65
C GLU A 125 14.98 -12.75 -0.71
N ALA A 126 15.44 -11.98 0.28
CA ALA A 126 14.54 -11.28 1.21
C ALA A 126 13.67 -10.26 0.48
N ARG A 127 14.23 -9.53 -0.49
CA ARG A 127 13.47 -8.57 -1.29
C ARG A 127 12.37 -9.27 -2.09
N GLU A 128 12.69 -10.41 -2.71
CA GLU A 128 11.70 -11.17 -3.48
C GLU A 128 10.63 -11.75 -2.57
N GLN A 129 10.99 -12.23 -1.39
CA GLN A 129 10.02 -12.72 -0.41
C GLN A 129 9.07 -11.61 0.04
N LEU A 130 9.59 -10.41 0.25
CA LEU A 130 8.75 -9.24 0.59
C LEU A 130 7.74 -8.96 -0.52
N LEU A 131 8.21 -8.86 -1.75
CA LEU A 131 7.32 -8.58 -2.89
C LEU A 131 6.30 -9.69 -3.11
N ASP A 132 6.68 -10.95 -2.85
CA ASP A 132 5.76 -12.08 -2.96
C ASP A 132 4.61 -11.98 -1.94
N VAL A 133 4.87 -11.47 -0.74
CA VAL A 133 3.80 -11.23 0.23
C VAL A 133 2.76 -10.25 -0.34
N PHE A 134 3.21 -9.19 -0.98
CA PHE A 134 2.29 -8.20 -1.59
C PHE A 134 1.59 -8.77 -2.83
N ARG A 135 2.26 -9.62 -3.60
CA ARG A 135 1.61 -10.32 -4.72
C ARG A 135 0.52 -11.26 -4.22
N ASP A 136 0.78 -11.99 -3.15
CA ASP A 136 -0.20 -12.89 -2.54
C ASP A 136 -1.39 -12.10 -1.97
N ALA A 137 -1.13 -10.96 -1.35
CA ALA A 137 -2.19 -10.07 -0.87
C ALA A 137 -3.02 -9.54 -2.03
N ALA A 138 -2.39 -9.15 -3.13
CA ALA A 138 -3.08 -8.70 -4.33
C ALA A 138 -4.01 -9.76 -4.88
N GLU A 139 -3.57 -11.01 -4.90
CA GLU A 139 -4.37 -12.15 -5.34
C GLU A 139 -5.55 -12.43 -4.39
N TYR A 140 -5.30 -12.37 -3.09
CA TYR A 140 -6.35 -12.51 -2.08
C TYR A 140 -7.49 -11.52 -2.33
N TRP A 141 -7.16 -10.25 -2.56
CA TRP A 141 -8.15 -9.21 -2.79
C TRP A 141 -8.78 -9.32 -4.18
N ALA A 142 -8.04 -9.82 -5.18
CA ALA A 142 -8.60 -10.07 -6.51
C ALA A 142 -9.76 -11.07 -6.46
N GLU A 143 -9.62 -12.13 -5.68
CA GLU A 143 -10.67 -13.14 -5.49
C GLU A 143 -11.93 -12.54 -4.87
N ARG A 144 -11.78 -11.42 -4.15
CA ARG A 144 -12.88 -10.70 -3.49
C ARG A 144 -13.33 -9.47 -4.28
N LYS A 145 -12.78 -9.30 -5.50
CA LYS A 145 -13.10 -8.19 -6.39
C LYS A 145 -12.80 -6.82 -5.76
N VAL A 146 -11.76 -6.78 -4.95
CA VAL A 146 -11.26 -5.54 -4.34
C VAL A 146 -9.94 -5.17 -5.03
N PRO A 147 -9.84 -3.98 -5.62
CA PRO A 147 -8.58 -3.56 -6.26
C PRO A 147 -7.46 -3.41 -5.24
N PHE A 148 -6.31 -3.97 -5.54
CA PHE A 148 -5.11 -3.85 -4.71
C PHE A 148 -3.93 -3.61 -5.65
N ARG A 149 -3.33 -2.44 -5.54
CA ARG A 149 -2.17 -2.06 -6.38
C ARG A 149 -1.00 -1.72 -5.47
N CYS A 150 0.15 -2.29 -5.76
CA CYS A 150 1.37 -2.03 -5.00
C CYS A 150 2.45 -1.54 -5.96
N PHE A 151 3.05 -0.42 -5.60
CA PHE A 151 4.15 0.20 -6.35
C PHE A 151 5.39 0.20 -5.47
N TYR A 152 6.54 -0.15 -6.02
CA TYR A 152 7.77 -0.21 -5.23
C TYR A 152 8.93 0.45 -5.96
N SER A 153 9.91 0.90 -5.18
CA SER A 153 11.21 1.33 -5.65
C SER A 153 12.30 0.76 -4.76
N PHE A 154 13.50 0.63 -5.30
CA PHE A 154 14.69 0.25 -4.55
C PHE A 154 15.53 1.47 -4.22
N LEU A 155 16.21 1.40 -3.09
CA LEU A 155 17.13 2.45 -2.65
C LEU A 155 18.36 2.52 -3.56
#